data_faeda9c4c64ccff31851012469dc3d57
#
_entry.id   faeda9c4c64ccff31851012469dc3d57
#
_cell.length_a   1.000
_cell.length_b   1.000
_cell.length_c   1.000
_cell.angle_alpha   90.00
_cell.angle_beta   90.00
_cell.angle_gamma   90.00
#
_symmetry.space_group_name_H-M   'P 1'
#
loop_
_entity.id
_entity.type
_entity.pdbx_description
1 polymer ?
#
loop_
_entity_poly.entity_id
_entity_poly.type
_entity_poly.pdbx_seq_one_letter_code
_entity_poly.pdbx_strand_id
1 'polypeptide(L)'
;MALSRSKLTELVGDLVERTVGPTKQALADAGLTAADIDDVILVGGMSRMPAIQDKVKEITNKDPHRGVNPDEVVAIGAAIQAGVLRGDVKDVLLLDVTPLSLGIETKGGVMTKLIERNTTIPTRKSEVFSTAEDGQTSVEIHVLQGEREIAGYNKTLGKFQLVGIPAAPRGMPQVEVTFDIDANGILNVSATDKGTGQMQQVRIEGGSGLDESEIQQMVKDAEAHADEDKSARDLVEAKNTAEQLLYQTEKTVSEHGDKVDDEVKGKIETAAAELRTALEGSDPVAIRQKADALQEASYALAEQVYKDAQESAPSGDGASAADDESDEEIIEDAEVVDPDTATAEK
;
A
#
# COMPACT_ATOMS: atom_id res chain seq x y z
N MET A 1 33.79 -40.27 26.80
CA MET A 1 32.64 -40.49 25.94
C MET A 1 32.97 -39.92 24.57
N ALA A 2 32.87 -40.67 23.48
CA ALA A 2 33.17 -40.15 22.13
C ALA A 2 31.85 -39.79 21.42
N LEU A 3 31.76 -38.59 20.92
CA LEU A 3 30.63 -38.13 20.11
C LEU A 3 31.00 -38.27 18.61
N SER A 4 30.32 -39.11 17.88
CA SER A 4 30.52 -39.24 16.42
C SER A 4 29.82 -38.11 15.68
N ARG A 5 30.30 -37.79 14.45
CA ARG A 5 29.66 -36.79 13.57
C ARG A 5 28.18 -37.17 13.30
N SER A 6 27.91 -38.46 13.01
CA SER A 6 26.56 -38.94 12.75
C SER A 6 25.62 -38.69 13.95
N LYS A 7 26.10 -38.94 15.17
CA LYS A 7 25.31 -38.68 16.37
C LYS A 7 25.07 -37.21 16.62
N LEU A 8 26.06 -36.34 16.33
CA LEU A 8 25.85 -34.88 16.40
C LEU A 8 24.82 -34.45 15.39
N THR A 9 24.92 -34.88 14.12
CA THR A 9 23.95 -34.53 13.07
C THR A 9 22.55 -34.96 13.43
N GLU A 10 22.38 -36.16 14.00
CA GLU A 10 21.08 -36.67 14.49
C GLU A 10 20.51 -35.75 15.58
N LEU A 11 21.33 -35.32 16.54
CA LEU A 11 20.90 -34.48 17.67
C LEU A 11 20.51 -33.05 17.29
N VAL A 12 21.04 -32.51 16.18
CA VAL A 12 20.79 -31.13 15.74
C VAL A 12 20.02 -31.04 14.41
N GLY A 13 19.56 -32.18 13.91
CA GLY A 13 18.91 -32.25 12.61
C GLY A 13 17.65 -31.42 12.52
N ASP A 14 16.86 -31.34 13.59
CA ASP A 14 15.67 -30.52 13.71
C ASP A 14 16.00 -29.01 13.60
N LEU A 15 17.14 -28.58 14.15
CA LEU A 15 17.59 -27.19 14.06
C LEU A 15 18.00 -26.84 12.61
N VAL A 16 18.63 -27.78 11.92
CA VAL A 16 18.96 -27.60 10.49
C VAL A 16 17.69 -27.52 9.64
N GLU A 17 16.73 -28.40 9.85
CA GLU A 17 15.45 -28.39 9.11
C GLU A 17 14.65 -27.10 9.34
N ARG A 18 14.71 -26.51 10.52
CA ARG A 18 14.04 -25.22 10.83
C ARG A 18 14.54 -24.06 9.98
N THR A 19 15.72 -24.14 9.36
CA THR A 19 16.25 -23.09 8.47
C THR A 19 15.63 -23.15 7.07
N VAL A 20 15.01 -24.25 6.67
CA VAL A 20 14.45 -24.45 5.33
C VAL A 20 13.29 -23.52 5.05
N GLY A 21 12.35 -23.40 6.00
CA GLY A 21 11.17 -22.54 5.87
C GLY A 21 11.55 -21.09 5.59
N PRO A 22 12.29 -20.42 6.50
CA PRO A 22 12.73 -19.03 6.30
C PRO A 22 13.50 -18.82 4.99
N THR A 23 14.35 -19.76 4.59
CA THR A 23 15.11 -19.65 3.33
C THR A 23 14.19 -19.66 2.10
N LYS A 24 13.21 -20.56 2.07
CA LYS A 24 12.22 -20.61 0.98
C LYS A 24 11.33 -19.37 0.97
N GLN A 25 10.95 -18.90 2.15
CA GLN A 25 10.13 -17.71 2.29
C GLN A 25 10.86 -16.46 1.75
N ALA A 26 12.15 -16.31 2.10
CA ALA A 26 12.96 -15.19 1.60
C ALA A 26 13.07 -15.19 0.07
N LEU A 27 13.22 -16.37 -0.56
CA LEU A 27 13.21 -16.49 -2.02
C LEU A 27 11.84 -16.09 -2.61
N ALA A 28 10.75 -16.58 -2.01
CA ALA A 28 9.40 -16.26 -2.45
C ALA A 28 9.09 -14.77 -2.34
N ASP A 29 9.45 -14.14 -1.22
CA ASP A 29 9.28 -12.71 -0.97
C ASP A 29 10.06 -11.84 -1.97
N ALA A 30 11.24 -12.31 -2.40
CA ALA A 30 12.02 -11.67 -3.44
C ALA A 30 11.50 -11.92 -4.87
N GLY A 31 10.49 -12.79 -5.04
CA GLY A 31 10.03 -13.22 -6.36
C GLY A 31 11.06 -14.05 -7.14
N LEU A 32 12.02 -14.67 -6.44
CA LEU A 32 13.13 -15.41 -7.02
C LEU A 32 12.98 -16.92 -6.80
N THR A 33 13.57 -17.67 -7.71
CA THR A 33 13.75 -19.12 -7.58
C THR A 33 15.19 -19.46 -7.22
N ALA A 34 15.46 -20.68 -6.82
CA ALA A 34 16.83 -21.17 -6.57
C ALA A 34 17.75 -21.04 -7.80
N ALA A 35 17.19 -21.03 -9.01
CA ALA A 35 17.93 -20.88 -10.25
C ALA A 35 18.45 -19.46 -10.47
N ASP A 36 17.74 -18.46 -9.92
CA ASP A 36 18.04 -17.04 -10.08
C ASP A 36 19.14 -16.55 -9.11
N ILE A 37 19.57 -17.41 -8.16
CA ILE A 37 20.65 -17.10 -7.20
C ILE A 37 22.00 -17.30 -7.87
N ASP A 38 22.84 -16.29 -7.91
CA ASP A 38 24.20 -16.40 -8.47
C ASP A 38 25.15 -17.09 -7.49
N ASP A 39 25.23 -16.60 -6.27
CA ASP A 39 26.12 -17.09 -5.23
C ASP A 39 25.40 -17.33 -3.90
N VAL A 40 25.85 -18.34 -3.16
CA VAL A 40 25.40 -18.61 -1.79
C VAL A 40 26.57 -18.38 -0.83
N ILE A 41 26.45 -17.39 0.04
CA ILE A 41 27.44 -17.02 1.03
C ILE A 41 26.98 -17.45 2.41
N LEU A 42 27.74 -18.31 3.08
CA LEU A 42 27.46 -18.73 4.44
C LEU A 42 28.27 -17.89 5.44
N VAL A 43 27.59 -17.39 6.47
CA VAL A 43 28.19 -16.59 7.54
C VAL A 43 27.93 -17.21 8.92
N GLY A 44 28.78 -16.88 9.89
CA GLY A 44 28.70 -17.42 11.26
C GLY A 44 29.38 -18.80 11.40
N GLY A 45 29.93 -19.08 12.57
CA GLY A 45 30.74 -20.28 12.85
C GLY A 45 29.99 -21.60 12.60
N MET A 46 28.68 -21.65 12.88
CA MET A 46 27.85 -22.85 12.67
C MET A 46 27.72 -23.23 11.18
N SER A 47 27.91 -22.30 10.25
CA SER A 47 27.88 -22.56 8.81
C SER A 47 29.03 -23.43 8.31
N ARG A 48 30.06 -23.67 9.16
CA ARG A 48 31.12 -24.65 8.90
C ARG A 48 30.64 -26.11 9.02
N MET A 49 29.47 -26.34 9.61
CA MET A 49 28.92 -27.68 9.78
C MET A 49 28.52 -28.27 8.42
N PRO A 50 29.02 -29.47 8.05
CA PRO A 50 28.71 -30.07 6.75
C PRO A 50 27.21 -30.23 6.51
N ALA A 51 26.43 -30.63 7.53
CA ALA A 51 24.99 -30.81 7.40
C ALA A 51 24.25 -29.51 6.98
N ILE A 52 24.73 -28.31 7.40
CA ILE A 52 24.19 -27.03 6.97
C ILE A 52 24.56 -26.77 5.51
N GLN A 53 25.82 -27.01 5.13
CA GLN A 53 26.28 -26.83 3.75
C GLN A 53 25.52 -27.75 2.78
N ASP A 54 25.32 -29.02 3.18
CA ASP A 54 24.54 -29.98 2.40
C ASP A 54 23.07 -29.56 2.27
N LYS A 55 22.45 -29.06 3.34
CA LYS A 55 21.07 -28.57 3.32
C LYS A 55 20.92 -27.34 2.43
N VAL A 56 21.83 -26.39 2.49
CA VAL A 56 21.82 -25.21 1.61
C VAL A 56 21.96 -25.61 0.15
N LYS A 57 22.86 -26.56 -0.15
CA LYS A 57 23.04 -27.10 -1.50
C LYS A 57 21.76 -27.83 -1.98
N GLU A 58 21.06 -28.56 -1.09
CA GLU A 58 19.77 -29.19 -1.39
C GLU A 58 18.71 -28.13 -1.81
N ILE A 59 18.64 -26.98 -1.10
CA ILE A 59 17.65 -25.95 -1.36
C ILE A 59 17.98 -25.15 -2.62
N THR A 60 19.25 -24.73 -2.80
CA THR A 60 19.68 -23.78 -3.84
C THR A 60 20.26 -24.47 -5.08
N ASN A 61 20.56 -25.74 -5.00
CA ASN A 61 21.29 -26.52 -6.00
C ASN A 61 22.70 -25.94 -6.35
N LYS A 62 23.27 -25.13 -5.43
CA LYS A 62 24.58 -24.49 -5.57
C LYS A 62 25.48 -24.81 -4.39
N ASP A 63 26.77 -24.93 -4.64
CA ASP A 63 27.77 -25.05 -3.57
C ASP A 63 27.98 -23.69 -2.90
N PRO A 64 28.04 -23.64 -1.56
CA PRO A 64 28.34 -22.38 -0.87
C PRO A 64 29.73 -21.82 -1.26
N HIS A 65 29.78 -20.50 -1.45
CA HIS A 65 31.01 -19.79 -1.78
C HIS A 65 32.04 -19.90 -0.64
N ARG A 66 33.30 -20.22 -0.98
CA ARG A 66 34.36 -20.50 0.01
C ARG A 66 35.34 -19.33 0.24
N GLY A 67 35.17 -18.21 -0.46
CA GLY A 67 36.07 -17.08 -0.42
C GLY A 67 35.90 -16.16 0.80
N VAL A 68 34.92 -16.39 1.64
CA VAL A 68 34.59 -15.57 2.81
C VAL A 68 34.85 -16.34 4.10
N ASN A 69 35.58 -15.74 5.04
CA ASN A 69 35.72 -16.31 6.39
C ASN A 69 34.44 -16.06 7.20
N PRO A 70 33.65 -17.09 7.51
CA PRO A 70 32.35 -16.93 8.18
C PRO A 70 32.46 -16.41 9.63
N ASP A 71 33.63 -16.47 10.25
CA ASP A 71 33.84 -15.98 11.62
C ASP A 71 34.20 -14.49 11.67
N GLU A 72 34.76 -13.93 10.60
CA GLU A 72 35.31 -12.56 10.55
C GLU A 72 34.46 -11.63 9.67
N VAL A 73 33.68 -12.15 8.75
CA VAL A 73 32.98 -11.37 7.71
C VAL A 73 32.05 -10.30 8.29
N VAL A 74 31.40 -10.57 9.41
CA VAL A 74 30.52 -9.61 10.08
C VAL A 74 31.32 -8.41 10.63
N ALA A 75 32.47 -8.68 11.26
CA ALA A 75 33.35 -7.61 11.75
C ALA A 75 33.96 -6.78 10.61
N ILE A 76 34.37 -7.44 9.52
CA ILE A 76 34.88 -6.77 8.31
C ILE A 76 33.76 -5.92 7.68
N GLY A 77 32.54 -6.44 7.56
CA GLY A 77 31.38 -5.72 7.04
C GLY A 77 31.05 -4.49 7.87
N ALA A 78 31.06 -4.61 9.20
CA ALA A 78 30.86 -3.49 10.10
C ALA A 78 31.94 -2.40 9.95
N ALA A 79 33.20 -2.79 9.76
CA ALA A 79 34.29 -1.84 9.51
C ALA A 79 34.15 -1.12 8.17
N ILE A 80 33.73 -1.84 7.10
CA ILE A 80 33.45 -1.26 5.79
C ILE A 80 32.29 -0.28 5.89
N GLN A 81 31.20 -0.65 6.57
CA GLN A 81 30.05 0.22 6.77
C GLN A 81 30.42 1.50 7.55
N ALA A 82 31.26 1.40 8.55
CA ALA A 82 31.79 2.58 9.24
C ALA A 82 32.58 3.50 8.30
N GLY A 83 33.34 2.93 7.36
CA GLY A 83 34.04 3.68 6.31
C GLY A 83 33.07 4.36 5.32
N VAL A 84 31.97 3.69 4.95
CA VAL A 84 30.89 4.28 4.13
C VAL A 84 30.24 5.46 4.83
N LEU A 85 29.88 5.31 6.11
CA LEU A 85 29.25 6.39 6.91
C LEU A 85 30.18 7.61 7.07
N ARG A 86 31.50 7.39 7.11
CA ARG A 86 32.51 8.47 7.15
C ARG A 86 32.80 9.08 5.78
N GLY A 87 32.34 8.47 4.70
CA GLY A 87 32.64 8.87 3.34
C GLY A 87 34.02 8.43 2.82
N ASP A 88 34.73 7.56 3.57
CA ASP A 88 36.02 6.99 3.19
C ASP A 88 35.88 5.91 2.10
N VAL A 89 34.74 5.20 2.08
CA VAL A 89 34.39 4.16 1.11
C VAL A 89 33.14 4.62 0.33
N LYS A 90 33.23 4.67 -0.99
CA LYS A 90 32.15 5.18 -1.87
C LYS A 90 31.58 4.14 -2.81
N ASP A 91 32.25 3.00 -2.96
CA ASP A 91 31.93 1.98 -3.96
C ASP A 91 31.05 0.83 -3.39
N VAL A 92 30.62 0.96 -2.13
CA VAL A 92 29.79 -0.05 -1.45
C VAL A 92 28.51 0.61 -0.98
N LEU A 93 27.37 0.09 -1.41
CA LEU A 93 26.05 0.51 -0.98
C LEU A 93 25.41 -0.62 -0.16
N LEU A 94 25.12 -0.35 1.11
CA LEU A 94 24.26 -1.21 1.91
C LEU A 94 22.83 -0.73 1.78
N LEU A 95 21.96 -1.60 1.32
CA LEU A 95 20.51 -1.39 1.30
C LEU A 95 19.89 -2.29 2.36
N ASP A 96 19.14 -1.69 3.25
CA ASP A 96 18.31 -2.41 4.24
C ASP A 96 16.86 -2.45 3.76
N VAL A 97 16.01 -3.23 4.41
CA VAL A 97 14.60 -3.39 4.04
C VAL A 97 13.69 -3.23 5.25
N THR A 98 12.45 -2.83 4.99
CA THR A 98 11.41 -2.81 6.03
C THR A 98 11.02 -4.24 6.40
N PRO A 99 11.02 -4.62 7.69
CA PRO A 99 10.68 -5.99 8.10
C PRO A 99 9.18 -6.30 7.99
N LEU A 100 8.34 -5.27 8.07
CA LEU A 100 6.88 -5.34 7.99
C LEU A 100 6.35 -4.16 7.19
N SER A 101 5.16 -4.32 6.62
CA SER A 101 4.44 -3.26 5.91
C SER A 101 4.06 -2.12 6.86
N LEU A 102 4.06 -0.91 6.32
CA LEU A 102 3.69 0.32 7.01
C LEU A 102 2.51 0.97 6.31
N GLY A 103 1.56 1.47 7.07
CA GLY A 103 0.35 2.07 6.53
C GLY A 103 -0.42 2.88 7.55
N ILE A 104 -1.61 3.28 7.18
CA ILE A 104 -2.55 4.00 8.03
C ILE A 104 -3.89 3.27 8.12
N GLU A 105 -4.61 3.53 9.20
CA GLU A 105 -6.01 3.15 9.32
C GLU A 105 -6.86 4.06 8.44
N THR A 106 -7.75 3.46 7.66
CA THR A 106 -8.73 4.15 6.82
C THR A 106 -10.15 3.79 7.24
N LYS A 107 -11.15 4.45 6.64
CA LYS A 107 -12.57 4.30 6.98
C LYS A 107 -12.98 2.82 7.02
N GLY A 108 -13.58 2.42 8.15
CA GLY A 108 -14.01 1.05 8.39
C GLY A 108 -12.99 0.17 9.10
N GLY A 109 -11.88 0.75 9.62
CA GLY A 109 -10.87 0.03 10.39
C GLY A 109 -9.96 -0.87 9.54
N VAL A 110 -9.79 -0.54 8.27
CA VAL A 110 -8.89 -1.24 7.34
C VAL A 110 -7.52 -0.59 7.35
N MET A 111 -6.46 -1.38 7.27
CA MET A 111 -5.10 -0.89 7.07
C MET A 111 -4.83 -0.70 5.57
N THR A 112 -4.59 0.54 5.16
CA THR A 112 -4.07 0.86 3.82
C THR A 112 -2.56 0.92 3.89
N LYS A 113 -1.89 -0.01 3.21
CA LYS A 113 -0.43 -0.10 3.16
C LYS A 113 0.13 0.94 2.18
N LEU A 114 1.08 1.76 2.63
CA LEU A 114 1.83 2.70 1.79
C LEU A 114 3.21 2.15 1.43
N ILE A 115 3.85 1.45 2.36
CA ILE A 115 5.13 0.80 2.15
C ILE A 115 4.97 -0.67 2.49
N GLU A 116 5.18 -1.55 1.51
CA GLU A 116 5.12 -3.00 1.68
C GLU A 116 6.36 -3.51 2.44
N ARG A 117 6.22 -4.67 3.11
CA ARG A 117 7.36 -5.37 3.71
C ARG A 117 8.44 -5.64 2.65
N ASN A 118 9.67 -5.77 3.08
CA ASN A 118 10.84 -6.01 2.22
C ASN A 118 11.11 -4.88 1.20
N THR A 119 10.50 -3.69 1.40
CA THR A 119 10.86 -2.51 0.61
C THR A 119 12.22 -1.99 1.05
N THR A 120 13.12 -1.80 0.09
CA THR A 120 14.46 -1.24 0.31
C THR A 120 14.38 0.18 0.86
N ILE A 121 15.19 0.49 1.88
CA ILE A 121 15.34 1.82 2.46
C ILE A 121 16.71 2.44 2.11
N PRO A 122 16.84 3.77 1.96
CA PRO A 122 15.78 4.77 2.21
C PRO A 122 14.68 4.75 1.15
N THR A 123 13.44 5.06 1.58
CA THR A 123 12.28 5.10 0.67
C THR A 123 11.29 6.18 1.08
N ARG A 124 10.57 6.72 0.10
CA ARG A 124 9.49 7.69 0.31
C ARG A 124 8.28 7.32 -0.53
N LYS A 125 7.09 7.29 0.10
CA LYS A 125 5.81 7.01 -0.55
C LYS A 125 4.77 8.01 -0.05
N SER A 126 3.92 8.46 -0.97
CA SER A 126 2.82 9.39 -0.68
C SER A 126 1.54 8.88 -1.31
N GLU A 127 0.43 9.07 -0.59
CA GLU A 127 -0.91 8.75 -1.09
C GLU A 127 -1.89 9.82 -0.63
N VAL A 128 -2.93 10.09 -1.45
CA VAL A 128 -3.93 11.11 -1.17
C VAL A 128 -5.20 10.47 -0.63
N PHE A 129 -5.59 10.91 0.55
CA PHE A 129 -6.81 10.50 1.25
C PHE A 129 -7.79 11.67 1.32
N SER A 130 -9.00 11.40 1.79
CA SER A 130 -10.02 12.42 1.97
C SER A 130 -10.75 12.25 3.30
N THR A 131 -11.65 13.20 3.60
CA THR A 131 -12.52 13.16 4.78
C THR A 131 -13.61 12.10 4.64
N ALA A 132 -13.97 11.46 5.77
CA ALA A 132 -15.00 10.44 5.84
C ALA A 132 -16.41 11.02 6.08
N GLU A 133 -16.50 12.25 6.64
CA GLU A 133 -17.74 12.90 7.04
C GLU A 133 -17.84 14.32 6.48
N ASP A 134 -19.09 14.81 6.34
CA ASP A 134 -19.35 16.19 5.90
C ASP A 134 -18.95 17.20 6.97
N GLY A 135 -18.34 18.30 6.54
CA GLY A 135 -17.92 19.37 7.44
C GLY A 135 -16.75 19.00 8.37
N GLN A 136 -16.08 17.88 8.13
CA GLN A 136 -14.94 17.44 8.94
C GLN A 136 -13.77 18.42 8.79
N THR A 137 -13.32 19.01 9.91
CA THR A 137 -12.26 20.01 9.95
C THR A 137 -10.92 19.47 10.45
N SER A 138 -10.85 18.20 10.80
CA SER A 138 -9.64 17.49 11.20
C SER A 138 -9.66 16.03 10.78
N VAL A 139 -8.49 15.44 10.54
CA VAL A 139 -8.33 13.99 10.32
C VAL A 139 -7.30 13.44 11.30
N GLU A 140 -7.58 12.28 11.88
CA GLU A 140 -6.61 11.51 12.66
C GLU A 140 -5.84 10.58 11.73
N ILE A 141 -4.53 10.64 11.81
CA ILE A 141 -3.61 9.74 11.12
C ILE A 141 -3.13 8.71 12.13
N HIS A 142 -3.62 7.49 12.00
CA HIS A 142 -3.21 6.35 12.82
C HIS A 142 -2.20 5.51 12.06
N VAL A 143 -0.92 5.62 12.44
CA VAL A 143 0.20 4.94 11.79
C VAL A 143 0.35 3.53 12.32
N LEU A 144 0.38 2.56 11.42
CA LEU A 144 0.36 1.13 11.71
C LEU A 144 1.55 0.42 11.07
N GLN A 145 1.94 -0.68 11.70
CA GLN A 145 2.91 -1.63 11.18
C GLN A 145 2.39 -3.06 11.33
N GLY A 146 2.45 -3.85 10.27
CA GLY A 146 2.03 -5.25 10.25
C GLY A 146 1.50 -5.70 8.91
N GLU A 147 1.00 -6.94 8.87
CA GLU A 147 0.56 -7.58 7.63
C GLU A 147 -0.96 -7.85 7.57
N ARG A 148 -1.68 -7.64 8.69
CA ARG A 148 -3.13 -7.87 8.76
C ARG A 148 -3.89 -6.76 8.01
N GLU A 149 -4.96 -7.13 7.30
CA GLU A 149 -5.81 -6.18 6.57
C GLU A 149 -6.64 -5.28 7.50
N ILE A 150 -6.95 -5.76 8.70
CA ILE A 150 -7.72 -5.01 9.70
C ILE A 150 -6.76 -4.26 10.63
N ALA A 151 -6.96 -2.94 10.74
CA ALA A 151 -6.08 -2.03 11.49
C ALA A 151 -5.84 -2.45 12.93
N GLY A 152 -6.87 -2.91 13.63
CA GLY A 152 -6.82 -3.31 15.04
C GLY A 152 -5.91 -4.51 15.34
N TYR A 153 -5.52 -5.28 14.34
CA TYR A 153 -4.62 -6.43 14.48
C TYR A 153 -3.16 -6.11 14.17
N ASN A 154 -2.87 -4.86 13.81
CA ASN A 154 -1.53 -4.38 13.52
C ASN A 154 -0.98 -3.55 14.69
N LYS A 155 0.33 -3.37 14.73
CA LYS A 155 0.99 -2.57 15.75
C LYS A 155 0.83 -1.09 15.48
N THR A 156 0.32 -0.34 16.46
CA THR A 156 0.31 1.12 16.42
C THR A 156 1.72 1.67 16.64
N LEU A 157 2.21 2.45 15.68
CA LEU A 157 3.46 3.19 15.79
C LEU A 157 3.25 4.61 16.31
N GLY A 158 2.11 5.22 16.03
CA GLY A 158 1.77 6.55 16.49
C GLY A 158 0.42 7.02 15.99
N LYS A 159 -0.08 8.10 16.62
CA LYS A 159 -1.30 8.81 16.21
C LYS A 159 -1.07 10.30 16.26
N PHE A 160 -1.56 11.03 15.27
CA PHE A 160 -1.54 12.48 15.25
C PHE A 160 -2.74 13.03 14.47
N GLN A 161 -3.07 14.29 14.69
CA GLN A 161 -4.19 14.93 14.01
C GLN A 161 -3.71 16.05 13.11
N LEU A 162 -4.17 16.06 11.86
CA LEU A 162 -4.13 17.24 11.01
C LEU A 162 -5.41 18.04 11.26
N VAL A 163 -5.27 19.30 11.68
CA VAL A 163 -6.38 20.22 11.99
C VAL A 163 -6.36 21.40 11.02
N GLY A 164 -7.49 22.12 10.94
CA GLY A 164 -7.60 23.31 10.10
C GLY A 164 -7.94 23.00 8.65
N ILE A 165 -8.52 21.85 8.37
CA ILE A 165 -9.12 21.51 7.08
C ILE A 165 -10.40 22.34 6.93
N PRO A 166 -10.62 23.04 5.81
CA PRO A 166 -11.87 23.76 5.57
C PRO A 166 -13.06 22.81 5.55
N ALA A 167 -14.15 23.19 6.22
CA ALA A 167 -15.38 22.41 6.20
C ALA A 167 -15.90 22.29 4.76
N ALA A 168 -16.02 21.08 4.28
CA ALA A 168 -16.47 20.74 2.92
C ALA A 168 -17.25 19.42 2.95
N PRO A 169 -18.00 19.08 1.89
CA PRO A 169 -18.56 17.75 1.74
C PRO A 169 -17.48 16.67 1.81
N ARG A 170 -17.81 15.52 2.40
CA ARG A 170 -16.91 14.36 2.46
C ARG A 170 -16.37 14.00 1.08
N GLY A 171 -15.13 13.56 1.00
CA GLY A 171 -14.47 13.21 -0.24
C GLY A 171 -13.90 14.39 -1.03
N MET A 172 -14.19 15.65 -0.66
CA MET A 172 -13.68 16.84 -1.35
C MET A 172 -12.28 17.28 -0.86
N PRO A 173 -12.00 17.35 0.46
CA PRO A 173 -10.68 17.70 0.93
C PRO A 173 -9.65 16.65 0.49
N GLN A 174 -8.45 17.09 0.14
CA GLN A 174 -7.35 16.21 -0.27
C GLN A 174 -6.23 16.28 0.75
N VAL A 175 -6.03 15.20 1.48
CA VAL A 175 -4.98 15.06 2.49
C VAL A 175 -3.92 14.10 1.96
N GLU A 176 -2.74 14.63 1.62
CA GLU A 176 -1.60 13.84 1.21
C GLU A 176 -0.86 13.34 2.44
N VAL A 177 -0.80 12.03 2.60
CA VAL A 177 -0.01 11.36 3.65
C VAL A 177 1.26 10.82 3.04
N THR A 178 2.40 11.23 3.60
CA THR A 178 3.74 10.84 3.14
C THR A 178 4.46 10.07 4.23
N PHE A 179 4.97 8.91 3.88
CA PHE A 179 5.90 8.08 4.66
C PHE A 179 7.30 8.26 4.09
N ASP A 180 8.24 8.65 4.92
CA ASP A 180 9.64 8.89 4.56
C ASP A 180 10.55 8.16 5.55
N ILE A 181 11.22 7.11 5.07
CA ILE A 181 12.14 6.29 5.86
C ILE A 181 13.56 6.61 5.42
N ASP A 182 14.39 7.07 6.33
CA ASP A 182 15.79 7.35 6.06
C ASP A 182 16.66 6.07 6.06
N ALA A 183 17.93 6.20 5.71
CA ALA A 183 18.90 5.10 5.68
C ALA A 183 19.16 4.47 7.07
N ASN A 184 18.75 5.11 8.15
CA ASN A 184 18.86 4.58 9.52
C ASN A 184 17.57 3.90 9.99
N GLY A 185 16.55 3.80 9.12
CA GLY A 185 15.26 3.22 9.47
C GLY A 185 14.34 4.15 10.28
N ILE A 186 14.66 5.45 10.36
CA ILE A 186 13.82 6.43 11.05
C ILE A 186 12.65 6.78 10.12
N LEU A 187 11.43 6.57 10.62
CA LEU A 187 10.20 6.85 9.89
C LEU A 187 9.68 8.25 10.25
N ASN A 188 9.53 9.11 9.24
CA ASN A 188 8.79 10.36 9.35
C ASN A 188 7.46 10.22 8.59
N VAL A 189 6.35 10.50 9.27
CA VAL A 189 5.03 10.52 8.66
C VAL A 189 4.49 11.93 8.71
N SER A 190 4.11 12.47 7.56
CA SER A 190 3.48 13.78 7.44
C SER A 190 2.12 13.68 6.75
N ALA A 191 1.20 14.52 7.17
CA ALA A 191 -0.10 14.71 6.51
C ALA A 191 -0.23 16.18 6.13
N THR A 192 -0.60 16.45 4.88
CA THR A 192 -0.71 17.80 4.33
C THR A 192 -2.07 17.98 3.65
N ASP A 193 -2.85 18.96 4.07
CA ASP A 193 -4.04 19.39 3.32
C ASP A 193 -3.59 20.17 2.08
N LYS A 194 -3.89 19.63 0.90
CA LYS A 194 -3.48 20.24 -0.40
C LYS A 194 -4.19 21.54 -0.70
N GLY A 195 -5.34 21.79 -0.08
CA GLY A 195 -6.12 23.01 -0.26
C GLY A 195 -5.53 24.21 0.50
N THR A 196 -5.13 24.01 1.74
CA THR A 196 -4.63 25.08 2.63
C THR A 196 -3.12 25.07 2.80
N GLY A 197 -2.45 23.96 2.50
CA GLY A 197 -1.04 23.77 2.81
C GLY A 197 -0.76 23.51 4.29
N GLN A 198 -1.77 23.36 5.13
CA GLN A 198 -1.60 22.94 6.53
C GLN A 198 -0.97 21.56 6.60
N MET A 199 0.10 21.45 7.40
CA MET A 199 0.86 20.20 7.54
C MET A 199 1.06 19.87 9.01
N GLN A 200 0.96 18.58 9.32
CA GLN A 200 1.35 18.00 10.60
C GLN A 200 2.24 16.79 10.35
N GLN A 201 3.22 16.58 11.22
CA GLN A 201 4.14 15.46 11.09
C GLN A 201 4.46 14.81 12.43
N VAL A 202 4.81 13.54 12.39
CA VAL A 202 5.34 12.78 13.50
C VAL A 202 6.62 12.06 13.07
N ARG A 203 7.61 12.04 13.95
CA ARG A 203 8.84 11.28 13.79
C ARG A 203 8.80 10.08 14.72
N ILE A 204 9.01 8.90 14.18
CA ILE A 204 9.01 7.63 14.90
C ILE A 204 10.44 7.10 14.91
N GLU A 205 11.07 7.18 16.08
CA GLU A 205 12.46 6.76 16.31
C GLU A 205 12.50 5.39 16.97
N GLY A 206 13.55 4.62 16.68
CA GLY A 206 13.83 3.36 17.38
C GLY A 206 13.06 2.15 16.88
N GLY A 207 12.48 2.23 15.67
CA GLY A 207 11.72 1.14 15.10
C GLY A 207 10.45 0.80 15.91
N SER A 208 9.85 -0.34 15.61
CA SER A 208 8.65 -0.80 16.32
C SER A 208 8.93 -1.33 17.73
N GLY A 209 10.18 -1.48 18.13
CA GLY A 209 10.57 -2.22 19.34
C GLY A 209 10.15 -3.70 19.28
N LEU A 210 9.84 -4.22 18.10
CA LEU A 210 9.54 -5.63 17.89
C LEU A 210 10.83 -6.43 17.81
N ASP A 211 10.88 -7.57 18.47
CA ASP A 211 11.94 -8.54 18.27
C ASP A 211 11.66 -9.44 17.06
N GLU A 212 12.68 -10.19 16.62
CA GLU A 212 12.58 -11.08 15.47
C GLU A 212 11.44 -12.11 15.60
N SER A 213 11.19 -12.61 16.80
CA SER A 213 10.15 -13.60 17.06
C SER A 213 8.75 -12.99 16.95
N GLU A 214 8.58 -11.74 17.39
CA GLU A 214 7.33 -10.99 17.24
C GLU A 214 7.04 -10.68 15.77
N ILE A 215 8.05 -10.28 14.99
CA ILE A 215 7.93 -10.06 13.54
C ILE A 215 7.47 -11.33 12.84
N GLN A 216 8.15 -12.45 13.10
CA GLN A 216 7.78 -13.75 12.51
C GLN A 216 6.38 -14.20 12.93
N GLN A 217 5.98 -13.92 14.17
CA GLN A 217 4.64 -14.24 14.64
C GLN A 217 3.58 -13.41 13.90
N MET A 218 3.80 -12.10 13.74
CA MET A 218 2.88 -11.23 13.00
C MET A 218 2.68 -11.66 11.54
N VAL A 219 3.75 -12.10 10.88
CA VAL A 219 3.68 -12.63 9.51
C VAL A 219 2.85 -13.92 9.46
N LYS A 220 3.12 -14.87 10.37
CA LYS A 220 2.36 -16.13 10.45
C LYS A 220 0.90 -15.92 10.79
N ASP A 221 0.60 -15.00 11.69
CA ASP A 221 -0.77 -14.67 12.06
C ASP A 221 -1.53 -14.05 10.88
N ALA A 222 -0.86 -13.22 10.08
CA ALA A 222 -1.44 -12.68 8.86
C ALA A 222 -1.70 -13.76 7.81
N GLU A 223 -0.77 -14.68 7.60
CA GLU A 223 -0.96 -15.82 6.69
C GLU A 223 -2.10 -16.76 7.15
N ALA A 224 -2.20 -17.01 8.45
CA ALA A 224 -3.23 -17.89 9.02
C ALA A 224 -4.64 -17.30 8.90
N HIS A 225 -4.79 -15.96 8.87
CA HIS A 225 -6.07 -15.27 8.82
C HIS A 225 -6.31 -14.54 7.49
N ALA A 226 -5.50 -14.82 6.45
CA ALA A 226 -5.55 -14.10 5.18
C ALA A 226 -6.95 -14.11 4.53
N ASP A 227 -7.63 -15.26 4.52
CA ASP A 227 -8.96 -15.39 3.94
C ASP A 227 -10.04 -14.67 4.77
N GLU A 228 -9.92 -14.72 6.10
CA GLU A 228 -10.82 -14.03 7.03
C GLU A 228 -10.67 -12.51 6.89
N ASP A 229 -9.45 -12.02 6.93
CA ASP A 229 -9.12 -10.59 6.78
C ASP A 229 -9.55 -10.06 5.41
N LYS A 230 -9.31 -10.81 4.34
CA LYS A 230 -9.75 -10.46 3.00
C LYS A 230 -11.27 -10.33 2.93
N SER A 231 -11.99 -11.28 3.53
CA SER A 231 -13.46 -11.23 3.56
C SER A 231 -13.98 -10.03 4.36
N ALA A 232 -13.33 -9.71 5.49
CA ALA A 232 -13.66 -8.55 6.29
C ALA A 232 -13.38 -7.23 5.55
N ARG A 233 -12.24 -7.13 4.88
CA ARG A 233 -11.89 -5.99 4.03
C ARG A 233 -12.88 -5.83 2.88
N ASP A 234 -13.18 -6.90 2.14
CA ASP A 234 -14.15 -6.90 1.03
C ASP A 234 -15.53 -6.38 1.46
N LEU A 235 -15.95 -6.74 2.67
CA LEU A 235 -17.21 -6.23 3.26
C LEU A 235 -17.13 -4.73 3.54
N VAL A 236 -16.05 -4.27 4.15
CA VAL A 236 -15.84 -2.84 4.47
C VAL A 236 -15.77 -2.01 3.19
N GLU A 237 -15.03 -2.46 2.18
CA GLU A 237 -14.93 -1.78 0.88
C GLU A 237 -16.29 -1.71 0.18
N ALA A 238 -17.06 -2.80 0.17
CA ALA A 238 -18.40 -2.82 -0.37
C ALA A 238 -19.32 -1.82 0.34
N LYS A 239 -19.28 -1.77 1.69
CA LYS A 239 -20.04 -0.80 2.49
C LYS A 239 -19.63 0.64 2.20
N ASN A 240 -18.34 0.94 2.20
CA ASN A 240 -17.82 2.29 1.94
C ASN A 240 -18.23 2.81 0.55
N THR A 241 -18.11 1.98 -0.48
CA THR A 241 -18.52 2.32 -1.85
C THR A 241 -20.02 2.54 -1.95
N ALA A 242 -20.82 1.67 -1.34
CA ALA A 242 -22.26 1.76 -1.34
C ALA A 242 -22.78 3.00 -0.57
N GLU A 243 -22.18 3.33 0.58
CA GLU A 243 -22.49 4.54 1.33
C GLU A 243 -22.13 5.83 0.58
N GLN A 244 -21.04 5.81 -0.17
CA GLN A 244 -20.64 6.95 -0.99
C GLN A 244 -21.63 7.15 -2.15
N LEU A 245 -22.01 6.08 -2.83
CA LEU A 245 -22.99 6.13 -3.92
C LEU A 245 -24.35 6.60 -3.41
N LEU A 246 -24.82 6.05 -2.29
CA LEU A 246 -26.09 6.46 -1.66
C LEU A 246 -26.09 7.96 -1.35
N TYR A 247 -25.05 8.45 -0.71
CA TYR A 247 -24.91 9.87 -0.40
C TYR A 247 -24.90 10.77 -1.64
N GLN A 248 -24.14 10.40 -2.67
CA GLN A 248 -24.09 11.17 -3.92
C GLN A 248 -25.45 11.21 -4.62
N THR A 249 -26.12 10.07 -4.66
CA THR A 249 -27.45 9.96 -5.27
C THR A 249 -28.50 10.80 -4.51
N GLU A 250 -28.52 10.71 -3.19
CA GLU A 250 -29.45 11.49 -2.34
C GLU A 250 -29.21 12.99 -2.49
N LYS A 251 -27.95 13.40 -2.52
CA LYS A 251 -27.58 14.81 -2.75
C LYS A 251 -28.04 15.29 -4.12
N THR A 252 -27.81 14.51 -5.18
CA THR A 252 -28.24 14.84 -6.54
C THR A 252 -29.77 14.93 -6.63
N VAL A 253 -30.49 14.01 -6.00
CA VAL A 253 -31.97 14.05 -5.93
C VAL A 253 -32.45 15.28 -5.15
N SER A 254 -31.77 15.66 -4.07
CA SER A 254 -32.10 16.87 -3.30
C SER A 254 -31.88 18.16 -4.10
N GLU A 255 -30.83 18.23 -4.92
CA GLU A 255 -30.45 19.42 -5.69
C GLU A 255 -31.24 19.57 -6.99
N HIS A 256 -31.63 18.46 -7.62
CA HIS A 256 -32.22 18.44 -8.97
C HIS A 256 -33.55 17.67 -9.07
N GLY A 257 -34.08 17.17 -7.95
CA GLY A 257 -35.27 16.32 -7.95
C GLY A 257 -36.52 16.98 -8.50
N ASP A 258 -36.62 18.31 -8.46
CA ASP A 258 -37.76 19.05 -9.03
C ASP A 258 -37.82 19.01 -10.58
N LYS A 259 -36.71 18.59 -11.21
CA LYS A 259 -36.55 18.48 -12.66
C LYS A 259 -36.66 17.05 -13.17
N VAL A 260 -37.00 16.11 -12.33
CA VAL A 260 -37.02 14.68 -12.65
C VAL A 260 -38.43 14.11 -12.50
N ASP A 261 -38.81 13.21 -13.42
CA ASP A 261 -40.07 12.55 -13.40
C ASP A 261 -40.28 11.74 -12.12
N ASP A 262 -41.51 11.79 -11.56
CA ASP A 262 -41.87 11.06 -10.34
C ASP A 262 -41.60 9.55 -10.43
N GLU A 263 -41.67 8.97 -11.65
CA GLU A 263 -41.35 7.55 -11.88
C GLU A 263 -39.87 7.25 -11.64
N VAL A 264 -38.94 8.08 -12.17
CA VAL A 264 -37.49 7.92 -11.99
C VAL A 264 -37.12 8.15 -10.54
N LYS A 265 -37.70 9.18 -9.90
CA LYS A 265 -37.51 9.45 -8.48
C LYS A 265 -37.94 8.29 -7.60
N GLY A 266 -39.12 7.70 -7.87
CA GLY A 266 -39.60 6.52 -7.15
C GLY A 266 -38.69 5.28 -7.32
N LYS A 267 -38.11 5.07 -8.50
CA LYS A 267 -37.13 3.99 -8.72
C LYS A 267 -35.84 4.21 -7.89
N ILE A 268 -35.36 5.43 -7.84
CA ILE A 268 -34.15 5.79 -7.06
C ILE A 268 -34.41 5.62 -5.57
N GLU A 269 -35.55 6.12 -5.07
CA GLU A 269 -35.96 5.98 -3.64
C GLU A 269 -36.10 4.51 -3.23
N THR A 270 -36.67 3.68 -4.11
CA THR A 270 -36.77 2.24 -3.87
C THR A 270 -35.41 1.57 -3.83
N ALA A 271 -34.56 1.82 -4.82
CA ALA A 271 -33.19 1.25 -4.86
C ALA A 271 -32.35 1.73 -3.67
N ALA A 272 -32.46 2.99 -3.29
CA ALA A 272 -31.80 3.55 -2.10
C ALA A 272 -32.25 2.88 -0.80
N ALA A 273 -33.55 2.63 -0.63
CA ALA A 273 -34.08 1.93 0.53
C ALA A 273 -33.62 0.47 0.60
N GLU A 274 -33.58 -0.22 -0.54
CA GLU A 274 -33.04 -1.58 -0.63
C GLU A 274 -31.55 -1.64 -0.30
N LEU A 275 -30.75 -0.66 -0.79
CA LEU A 275 -29.33 -0.57 -0.48
C LEU A 275 -29.09 -0.28 1.01
N ARG A 276 -29.87 0.62 1.64
CA ARG A 276 -29.79 0.85 3.10
C ARG A 276 -30.03 -0.43 3.89
N THR A 277 -31.04 -1.22 3.49
CA THR A 277 -31.31 -2.51 4.12
C THR A 277 -30.15 -3.50 3.94
N ALA A 278 -29.55 -3.55 2.75
CA ALA A 278 -28.39 -4.41 2.50
C ALA A 278 -27.15 -4.00 3.31
N LEU A 279 -26.95 -2.69 3.56
CA LEU A 279 -25.85 -2.15 4.38
C LEU A 279 -25.92 -2.58 5.86
N GLU A 280 -27.09 -2.92 6.39
CA GLU A 280 -27.24 -3.49 7.73
C GLU A 280 -26.72 -4.94 7.81
N GLY A 281 -26.58 -5.60 6.67
CA GLY A 281 -26.09 -6.97 6.55
C GLY A 281 -24.58 -7.09 6.54
N SER A 282 -24.11 -8.34 6.33
CA SER A 282 -22.70 -8.72 6.26
C SER A 282 -22.34 -9.45 4.95
N ASP A 283 -23.16 -9.37 3.92
CA ASP A 283 -22.92 -9.98 2.62
C ASP A 283 -22.44 -8.93 1.60
N PRO A 284 -21.14 -8.90 1.26
CA PRO A 284 -20.59 -7.93 0.32
C PRO A 284 -21.15 -8.08 -1.10
N VAL A 285 -21.59 -9.28 -1.49
CA VAL A 285 -22.17 -9.53 -2.82
C VAL A 285 -23.54 -8.90 -2.91
N ALA A 286 -24.38 -9.09 -1.89
CA ALA A 286 -25.70 -8.46 -1.82
C ALA A 286 -25.61 -6.93 -1.81
N ILE A 287 -24.64 -6.37 -1.06
CA ILE A 287 -24.41 -4.91 -1.02
C ILE A 287 -24.04 -4.39 -2.40
N ARG A 288 -23.08 -5.02 -3.08
CA ARG A 288 -22.67 -4.61 -4.42
C ARG A 288 -23.81 -4.69 -5.43
N GLN A 289 -24.60 -5.76 -5.42
CA GLN A 289 -25.76 -5.89 -6.32
C GLN A 289 -26.80 -4.76 -6.11
N LYS A 290 -27.06 -4.35 -4.85
CA LYS A 290 -27.96 -3.24 -4.57
C LYS A 290 -27.34 -1.88 -4.91
N ALA A 291 -26.04 -1.74 -4.77
CA ALA A 291 -25.32 -0.55 -5.23
C ALA A 291 -25.38 -0.41 -6.76
N ASP A 292 -25.17 -1.50 -7.50
CA ASP A 292 -25.27 -1.51 -8.97
C ASP A 292 -26.70 -1.10 -9.42
N ALA A 293 -27.73 -1.62 -8.76
CA ALA A 293 -29.12 -1.24 -9.04
C ALA A 293 -29.41 0.25 -8.78
N LEU A 294 -28.86 0.82 -7.70
CA LEU A 294 -28.95 2.25 -7.42
C LEU A 294 -28.18 3.08 -8.45
N GLN A 295 -27.01 2.63 -8.84
CA GLN A 295 -26.20 3.29 -9.87
C GLN A 295 -26.94 3.33 -11.23
N GLU A 296 -27.55 2.23 -11.62
CA GLU A 296 -28.35 2.16 -12.85
C GLU A 296 -29.55 3.12 -12.80
N ALA A 297 -30.26 3.18 -11.67
CA ALA A 297 -31.36 4.13 -11.49
C ALA A 297 -30.84 5.59 -11.54
N SER A 298 -29.65 5.86 -11.03
CA SER A 298 -29.02 7.18 -11.02
C SER A 298 -28.59 7.66 -12.41
N TYR A 299 -28.25 6.76 -13.33
CA TYR A 299 -27.98 7.12 -14.72
C TYR A 299 -29.21 7.74 -15.41
N ALA A 300 -30.40 7.22 -15.16
CA ALA A 300 -31.64 7.78 -15.68
C ALA A 300 -31.89 9.21 -15.18
N LEU A 301 -31.55 9.49 -13.91
CA LEU A 301 -31.61 10.84 -13.35
C LEU A 301 -30.64 11.79 -14.08
N ALA A 302 -29.37 11.38 -14.26
CA ALA A 302 -28.37 12.20 -14.93
C ALA A 302 -28.77 12.52 -16.37
N GLU A 303 -29.35 11.56 -17.09
CA GLU A 303 -29.84 11.76 -18.46
C GLU A 303 -31.00 12.77 -18.53
N GLN A 304 -31.93 12.73 -17.58
CA GLN A 304 -33.04 13.68 -17.53
C GLN A 304 -32.55 15.10 -17.18
N VAL A 305 -31.71 15.24 -16.15
CA VAL A 305 -31.11 16.52 -15.78
C VAL A 305 -30.31 17.15 -16.93
N TYR A 306 -29.61 16.32 -17.71
CA TYR A 306 -28.87 16.82 -18.87
C TYR A 306 -29.79 17.27 -20.02
N LYS A 307 -30.88 16.56 -20.29
CA LYS A 307 -31.90 16.96 -21.30
C LYS A 307 -32.58 18.27 -20.92
N ASP A 308 -32.99 18.42 -19.65
CA ASP A 308 -33.59 19.64 -19.16
C ASP A 308 -32.64 20.85 -19.21
N ALA A 309 -31.34 20.64 -18.95
CA ALA A 309 -30.32 21.66 -19.07
C ALA A 309 -30.11 22.11 -20.52
N GLN A 310 -30.21 21.18 -21.50
CA GLN A 310 -30.15 21.50 -22.92
C GLN A 310 -31.39 22.22 -23.44
N GLU A 311 -32.58 21.85 -22.97
CA GLU A 311 -33.84 22.51 -23.32
C GLU A 311 -34.00 23.90 -22.69
N SER A 312 -33.36 24.11 -21.53
CA SER A 312 -33.35 25.37 -20.78
C SER A 312 -32.28 26.36 -21.24
N ALA A 313 -31.36 25.95 -22.13
CA ALA A 313 -30.40 26.85 -22.73
C ALA A 313 -31.13 27.80 -23.68
N PRO A 314 -31.05 29.16 -23.51
CA PRO A 314 -31.73 30.10 -24.39
C PRO A 314 -31.24 29.88 -25.82
N SER A 315 -32.14 29.57 -26.74
CA SER A 315 -31.90 29.57 -28.19
C SER A 315 -31.55 31.02 -28.59
N GLY A 316 -30.27 31.34 -28.50
CA GLY A 316 -29.70 32.55 -29.03
C GLY A 316 -29.74 32.49 -30.56
N ASP A 317 -30.80 33.04 -31.13
CA ASP A 317 -30.96 33.30 -32.56
C ASP A 317 -29.89 34.33 -32.99
N GLY A 318 -29.12 33.95 -34.00
CA GLY A 318 -28.50 34.86 -34.94
C GLY A 318 -27.20 35.53 -34.57
N ALA A 319 -26.08 34.90 -34.96
CA ALA A 319 -24.94 35.65 -35.52
C ALA A 319 -24.12 34.74 -36.47
N SER A 320 -24.32 35.04 -37.73
CA SER A 320 -23.43 34.94 -38.91
C SER A 320 -22.04 34.34 -38.72
N ALA A 321 -21.75 33.43 -39.65
CA ALA A 321 -20.46 32.88 -39.99
C ALA A 321 -19.32 33.90 -39.99
N ALA A 322 -18.26 33.55 -39.30
CA ALA A 322 -16.90 33.94 -39.66
C ALA A 322 -16.03 32.70 -39.47
N ASP A 323 -15.50 32.23 -40.58
CA ASP A 323 -14.42 31.27 -40.68
C ASP A 323 -13.28 31.72 -39.78
N ASP A 324 -12.85 30.85 -38.85
CA ASP A 324 -11.51 30.86 -38.35
C ASP A 324 -11.03 29.39 -38.28
N GLU A 325 -10.34 29.02 -39.37
CA GLU A 325 -9.50 27.82 -39.41
C GLU A 325 -8.39 28.03 -38.41
N SER A 326 -8.46 27.37 -37.26
CA SER A 326 -7.30 27.15 -36.40
C SER A 326 -7.01 25.67 -36.30
N ASP A 327 -5.93 25.31 -36.96
CA ASP A 327 -5.25 24.03 -37.02
C ASP A 327 -5.32 23.22 -35.73
N GLU A 328 -5.99 22.06 -35.76
CA GLU A 328 -5.70 20.95 -34.85
C GLU A 328 -4.39 20.30 -35.32
N GLU A 329 -3.27 20.72 -34.69
CA GLU A 329 -2.03 19.95 -34.75
C GLU A 329 -2.24 18.63 -33.97
N ILE A 330 -2.48 17.58 -34.74
CA ILE A 330 -2.33 16.19 -34.29
C ILE A 330 -0.84 15.98 -34.03
N ILE A 331 -0.44 15.89 -32.78
CA ILE A 331 0.89 15.44 -32.40
C ILE A 331 0.93 13.92 -32.56
N GLU A 332 1.26 13.46 -33.75
CA GLU A 332 1.81 12.12 -34.00
C GLU A 332 3.32 12.17 -33.69
N ASP A 333 3.80 11.11 -33.02
CA ASP A 333 5.18 10.79 -32.69
C ASP A 333 5.78 11.46 -31.41
N ALA A 334 5.49 10.82 -30.27
CA ALA A 334 6.41 10.83 -29.13
C ALA A 334 7.51 9.79 -29.36
N GLU A 335 8.64 10.25 -29.89
CA GLU A 335 9.86 9.45 -29.98
C GLU A 335 10.42 9.18 -28.58
N VAL A 336 10.50 7.90 -28.18
CA VAL A 336 11.14 7.45 -26.96
C VAL A 336 12.64 7.65 -27.11
N VAL A 337 13.19 8.65 -26.42
CA VAL A 337 14.64 8.88 -26.37
C VAL A 337 15.24 7.97 -25.30
N ASP A 338 16.05 7.01 -25.74
CA ASP A 338 16.89 6.16 -24.91
C ASP A 338 17.93 7.03 -24.14
N PRO A 339 18.10 6.85 -22.80
CA PRO A 339 19.00 7.71 -22.00
C PRO A 339 20.50 7.40 -22.12
N ASP A 340 20.96 6.59 -23.09
CA ASP A 340 22.34 6.08 -23.14
C ASP A 340 23.26 6.73 -24.19
N THR A 341 22.94 7.93 -24.71
CA THR A 341 23.85 8.65 -25.61
C THR A 341 24.13 10.09 -25.15
N ALA A 342 24.81 10.24 -24.02
CA ALA A 342 25.44 11.50 -23.64
C ALA A 342 26.84 11.26 -23.03
N THR A 343 27.77 10.76 -23.85
CA THR A 343 29.22 10.88 -23.59
C THR A 343 29.90 11.31 -24.86
N ALA A 344 30.52 12.47 -24.78
CA ALA A 344 31.64 13.05 -25.51
C ALA A 344 31.30 14.44 -26.07
N GLU A 345 31.75 15.48 -25.36
CA GLU A 345 32.68 16.49 -25.83
C GLU A 345 32.76 17.68 -24.83
N LYS A 346 33.96 17.84 -24.33
CA LYS A 346 34.68 18.90 -23.64
C LYS A 346 34.83 18.76 -22.14
#